data_337deb1f280cd58d549265aba294dcbd
#
_entry.id   337deb1f280cd58d549265aba294dcbd
#
_cell.length_a   1.000
_cell.length_b   1.000
_cell.length_c   1.000
_cell.angle_alpha   90.00
_cell.angle_beta   90.00
_cell.angle_gamma   90.00
#
_symmetry.space_group_name_H-M   'P 1'
#
loop_
_entity.id
_entity.type
_entity.pdbx_description
1 polymer ?
#
loop_
_entity_poly.entity_id
_entity_poly.type
_entity_poly.pdbx_seq_one_letter_code
_entity_poly.pdbx_strand_id
1 'polypeptide(L)'
;MILEIFSIKTLERVDMIKTFSFVQYVKEFCGAGSFSVKVPINEDSVQFLRKGYLILFENDVMGIIQYRKKESNEGHETVEIKGYLLNRILNWRSFLVTHSFRGSVTDITRRIVDLLFISSSDSRRNIESLELSTDTEYFPKSPSISTQFTGKTAQYAVESLLSNIGYGYSIVPIIKDYDESLQQLTNISRMEYRVHKPTDRTIGNSYGNTPVVFSSEMNNLSSSTYIEDDTEFCSVAIVAGEGEGTERVTVEVGDTSASGFDRIELYVDARDLQSTSEEVTMTEEEYIQALTSRGYTYLEDKGNFLSVDGNVIDGASSYVYGKDFFVGDYVSIIDDSFGIVASVQISSVTKSLTETGEKLDITFGKERVSIQKIVRKRGIV
;
A
#
# COMPACT_ATOMS: atom_id res chain seq x y z
N MET A 1 14.29 5.07 -20.53
CA MET A 1 13.53 3.92 -19.98
C MET A 1 13.12 3.00 -21.13
N ILE A 2 13.25 1.70 -20.98
CA ILE A 2 12.69 0.68 -21.88
C ILE A 2 11.62 -0.05 -21.08
N LEU A 3 10.44 -0.24 -21.65
CA LEU A 3 9.37 -0.99 -21.00
C LEU A 3 9.35 -2.39 -21.60
N GLU A 4 9.41 -3.43 -20.77
CA GLU A 4 9.43 -4.80 -21.22
C GLU A 4 8.06 -5.45 -21.02
N ILE A 5 7.61 -6.22 -22.01
CA ILE A 5 6.30 -6.87 -22.03
C ILE A 5 6.48 -8.37 -21.83
N PHE A 6 5.74 -8.93 -20.87
CA PHE A 6 5.77 -10.35 -20.53
C PHE A 6 4.39 -10.99 -20.68
N SER A 7 4.38 -12.27 -21.00
CA SER A 7 3.17 -13.07 -20.93
C SER A 7 2.82 -13.36 -19.46
N ILE A 8 1.59 -13.08 -19.04
CA ILE A 8 1.15 -13.40 -17.66
C ILE A 8 1.11 -14.91 -17.38
N LYS A 9 1.05 -15.74 -18.44
CA LYS A 9 0.96 -17.20 -18.31
C LYS A 9 2.32 -17.87 -18.18
N THR A 10 3.31 -17.42 -18.97
CA THR A 10 4.62 -18.06 -19.04
C THR A 10 5.71 -17.28 -18.34
N LEU A 11 5.46 -16.01 -17.99
CA LEU A 11 6.42 -15.03 -17.46
C LEU A 11 7.63 -14.81 -18.39
N GLU A 12 7.54 -15.23 -19.66
CA GLU A 12 8.53 -14.97 -20.67
C GLU A 12 8.34 -13.59 -21.28
N ARG A 13 9.45 -12.92 -21.58
CA ARG A 13 9.40 -11.66 -22.32
C ARG A 13 8.95 -11.92 -23.76
N VAL A 14 7.94 -11.18 -24.19
CA VAL A 14 7.40 -11.29 -25.55
C VAL A 14 7.82 -10.14 -26.45
N ASP A 15 8.07 -8.96 -25.85
CA ASP A 15 8.49 -7.78 -26.59
C ASP A 15 8.96 -6.66 -25.65
N MET A 16 9.35 -5.51 -26.24
CA MET A 16 9.74 -4.30 -25.52
C MET A 16 9.25 -3.06 -26.23
N ILE A 17 8.93 -2.01 -25.47
CA ILE A 17 8.55 -0.69 -25.97
C ILE A 17 9.73 0.25 -25.75
N LYS A 18 10.20 0.88 -26.83
CA LYS A 18 11.29 1.85 -26.82
C LYS A 18 10.77 3.27 -27.00
N THR A 19 9.61 3.42 -27.66
CA THR A 19 9.01 4.71 -27.98
C THR A 19 7.66 4.84 -27.28
N PHE A 20 7.50 5.87 -26.48
CA PHE A 20 6.26 6.22 -25.79
C PHE A 20 6.17 7.74 -25.63
N SER A 21 4.95 8.28 -25.58
CA SER A 21 4.71 9.69 -25.31
C SER A 21 4.46 9.99 -23.84
N PHE A 22 4.04 8.99 -23.07
CA PHE A 22 3.73 9.13 -21.65
C PHE A 22 3.86 7.80 -20.95
N VAL A 23 4.53 7.79 -19.79
CA VAL A 23 4.56 6.69 -18.84
C VAL A 23 4.34 7.25 -17.45
N GLN A 24 3.46 6.65 -16.70
CA GLN A 24 3.26 6.95 -15.29
C GLN A 24 2.97 5.66 -14.53
N TYR A 25 3.56 5.51 -13.37
CA TYR A 25 3.12 4.51 -12.40
C TYR A 25 3.08 5.10 -10.98
N VAL A 26 2.18 4.57 -10.18
CA VAL A 26 2.01 4.89 -8.77
C VAL A 26 2.37 3.66 -7.95
N LYS A 27 3.40 3.75 -7.14
CA LYS A 27 3.78 2.71 -6.17
C LYS A 27 3.21 3.10 -4.82
N GLU A 28 2.33 2.28 -4.27
CA GLU A 28 1.73 2.47 -2.94
C GLU A 28 2.42 1.54 -1.93
N PHE A 29 2.63 2.03 -0.71
CA PHE A 29 3.26 1.23 0.35
C PHE A 29 2.36 0.10 0.84
N CYS A 30 1.08 0.40 1.03
CA CYS A 30 0.05 -0.57 1.43
C CYS A 30 -1.16 -0.40 0.52
N GLY A 31 -1.03 -0.88 -0.73
CA GLY A 31 -2.05 -0.72 -1.74
C GLY A 31 -1.70 -1.37 -3.06
N ALA A 32 -2.64 -1.30 -4.01
CA ALA A 32 -2.49 -1.97 -5.29
C ALA A 32 -1.54 -1.27 -6.25
N GLY A 33 -1.40 0.06 -6.13
CA GLY A 33 -0.71 0.86 -7.11
C GLY A 33 -1.37 0.80 -8.49
N SER A 34 -1.00 1.69 -9.40
CA SER A 34 -1.58 1.77 -10.76
C SER A 34 -0.59 2.27 -11.78
N PHE A 35 -0.95 2.16 -13.05
CA PHE A 35 -0.14 2.76 -14.13
C PHE A 35 -0.98 3.22 -15.31
N SER A 36 -0.40 4.12 -16.10
CA SER A 36 -0.89 4.57 -17.41
C SER A 36 0.28 4.77 -18.37
N VAL A 37 0.15 4.26 -19.58
CA VAL A 37 1.17 4.40 -20.65
C VAL A 37 0.48 4.77 -21.93
N LYS A 38 1.05 5.73 -22.69
CA LYS A 38 0.62 6.07 -24.05
C LYS A 38 1.75 5.79 -25.04
N VAL A 39 1.42 5.03 -26.07
CA VAL A 39 2.36 4.56 -27.10
C VAL A 39 1.84 4.94 -28.47
N PRO A 40 2.69 5.44 -29.39
CA PRO A 40 2.32 5.63 -30.79
C PRO A 40 1.91 4.31 -31.45
N ILE A 41 0.93 4.32 -32.35
CA ILE A 41 0.40 3.09 -32.94
C ILE A 41 1.36 2.41 -33.92
N ASN A 42 2.36 3.16 -34.40
CA ASN A 42 3.41 2.63 -35.25
C ASN A 42 4.49 1.83 -34.52
N GLU A 43 4.39 1.72 -33.19
CA GLU A 43 5.25 0.85 -32.39
C GLU A 43 4.83 -0.61 -32.62
N ASP A 44 5.75 -1.46 -33.04
CA ASP A 44 5.48 -2.87 -33.39
C ASP A 44 4.89 -3.66 -32.19
N SER A 45 5.30 -3.29 -30.99
CA SER A 45 4.87 -3.92 -29.74
C SER A 45 3.41 -3.69 -29.35
N VAL A 46 2.70 -2.77 -30.05
CA VAL A 46 1.30 -2.40 -29.73
C VAL A 46 0.37 -3.61 -29.73
N GLN A 47 0.65 -4.66 -30.54
CA GLN A 47 -0.14 -5.89 -30.55
C GLN A 47 -0.17 -6.62 -29.20
N PHE A 48 0.87 -6.48 -28.38
CA PHE A 48 0.98 -7.10 -27.04
C PHE A 48 0.43 -6.21 -25.92
N LEU A 49 0.10 -4.94 -26.20
CA LEU A 49 -0.47 -4.00 -25.22
C LEU A 49 -1.96 -4.29 -24.99
N ARG A 50 -2.27 -5.43 -24.40
CA ARG A 50 -3.64 -5.88 -24.17
C ARG A 50 -3.75 -6.77 -22.93
N LYS A 51 -4.98 -7.07 -22.53
CA LYS A 51 -5.27 -8.00 -21.43
C LYS A 51 -4.52 -9.33 -21.62
N GLY A 52 -3.93 -9.84 -20.53
CA GLY A 52 -3.14 -11.07 -20.50
C GLY A 52 -1.64 -10.85 -20.63
N TYR A 53 -1.21 -9.59 -20.63
CA TYR A 53 0.19 -9.21 -20.61
C TYR A 53 0.53 -8.36 -19.41
N LEU A 54 1.81 -8.45 -19.02
CA LEU A 54 2.43 -7.67 -17.97
C LEU A 54 3.37 -6.66 -18.59
N ILE A 55 3.56 -5.54 -17.92
CA ILE A 55 4.51 -4.51 -18.31
C ILE A 55 5.46 -4.23 -17.15
N LEU A 56 6.76 -4.30 -17.39
CA LEU A 56 7.81 -4.01 -16.43
C LEU A 56 8.32 -2.58 -16.67
N PHE A 57 8.31 -1.78 -15.63
CA PHE A 57 8.78 -0.39 -15.61
C PHE A 57 10.20 -0.29 -15.06
N GLU A 58 10.44 -0.96 -13.95
CA GLU A 58 11.71 -1.07 -13.25
C GLU A 58 11.83 -2.47 -12.66
N ASN A 59 13.01 -2.86 -12.19
CA ASN A 59 13.28 -4.24 -11.75
C ASN A 59 12.26 -4.82 -10.76
N ASP A 60 11.63 -3.98 -9.94
CA ASP A 60 10.65 -4.39 -8.93
C ASP A 60 9.23 -3.84 -9.19
N VAL A 61 9.01 -3.11 -10.28
CA VAL A 61 7.73 -2.46 -10.61
C VAL A 61 7.14 -3.05 -11.88
N MET A 62 6.18 -3.93 -11.72
CA MET A 62 5.48 -4.58 -12.81
C MET A 62 3.97 -4.38 -12.70
N GLY A 63 3.32 -4.13 -13.83
CA GLY A 63 1.88 -3.91 -13.93
C GLY A 63 1.16 -4.95 -14.77
N ILE A 64 -0.15 -5.10 -14.52
CA ILE A 64 -1.06 -5.98 -15.27
C ILE A 64 -1.92 -5.12 -16.18
N ILE A 65 -1.84 -5.32 -17.49
CA ILE A 65 -2.62 -4.56 -18.47
C ILE A 65 -4.10 -4.98 -18.39
N GLN A 66 -4.98 -4.03 -18.04
CA GLN A 66 -6.41 -4.28 -17.87
C GLN A 66 -7.30 -3.40 -18.74
N TYR A 67 -6.79 -2.25 -19.18
CA TYR A 67 -7.50 -1.29 -20.02
C TYR A 67 -6.65 -0.96 -21.26
N ARG A 68 -7.31 -0.82 -22.40
CA ARG A 68 -6.72 -0.40 -23.67
C ARG A 68 -7.68 0.50 -24.43
N LYS A 69 -7.19 1.64 -24.87
CA LYS A 69 -7.92 2.60 -25.69
C LYS A 69 -7.07 3.02 -26.88
N LYS A 70 -7.64 3.01 -28.08
CA LYS A 70 -7.04 3.67 -29.26
C LYS A 70 -7.61 5.06 -29.37
N GLU A 71 -6.76 6.05 -29.55
CA GLU A 71 -7.12 7.43 -29.88
C GLU A 71 -6.55 7.78 -31.25
N SER A 72 -7.35 8.50 -32.07
CA SER A 72 -6.94 9.01 -33.38
C SER A 72 -7.32 10.47 -33.44
N ASN A 73 -6.34 11.38 -33.46
CA ASN A 73 -6.51 12.81 -33.53
C ASN A 73 -5.61 13.38 -34.63
N GLU A 74 -6.20 14.03 -35.63
CA GLU A 74 -5.48 14.80 -36.69
C GLU A 74 -4.30 14.07 -37.34
N GLY A 75 -4.45 12.75 -37.58
CA GLY A 75 -3.41 11.93 -38.20
C GLY A 75 -2.40 11.31 -37.23
N HIS A 76 -2.50 11.63 -35.95
CA HIS A 76 -1.73 10.98 -34.89
C HIS A 76 -2.57 9.90 -34.19
N GLU A 77 -2.12 8.67 -34.25
CA GLU A 77 -2.78 7.56 -33.59
C GLU A 77 -1.94 7.06 -32.40
N THR A 78 -2.58 6.92 -31.26
CA THR A 78 -1.96 6.42 -30.03
C THR A 78 -2.79 5.31 -29.39
N VAL A 79 -2.11 4.45 -28.65
CA VAL A 79 -2.74 3.46 -27.76
C VAL A 79 -2.43 3.85 -26.33
N GLU A 80 -3.46 4.05 -25.54
CA GLU A 80 -3.39 4.20 -24.09
C GLU A 80 -3.70 2.86 -23.44
N ILE A 81 -2.81 2.42 -22.55
CA ILE A 81 -3.03 1.28 -21.67
C ILE A 81 -3.00 1.73 -20.22
N LYS A 82 -3.82 1.10 -19.41
CA LYS A 82 -3.86 1.29 -17.96
C LYS A 82 -4.01 -0.03 -17.24
N GLY A 83 -3.65 -0.03 -15.97
CA GLY A 83 -3.84 -1.18 -15.10
C GLY A 83 -3.34 -0.90 -13.70
N TYR A 84 -3.20 -1.96 -12.95
CA TYR A 84 -2.68 -1.93 -11.58
C TYR A 84 -1.35 -2.68 -11.51
N LEU A 85 -0.55 -2.37 -10.50
CA LEU A 85 0.66 -3.13 -10.21
C LEU A 85 0.30 -4.53 -9.70
N LEU A 86 1.29 -5.42 -9.58
CA LEU A 86 1.07 -6.84 -9.23
C LEU A 86 0.32 -7.03 -7.91
N ASN A 87 0.42 -6.11 -6.97
CA ASN A 87 -0.31 -6.14 -5.70
C ASN A 87 -1.82 -6.33 -5.88
N ARG A 88 -2.37 -5.90 -7.04
CA ARG A 88 -3.79 -6.08 -7.40
C ARG A 88 -4.23 -7.55 -7.48
N ILE A 89 -3.30 -8.47 -7.64
CA ILE A 89 -3.58 -9.92 -7.64
C ILE A 89 -4.36 -10.31 -6.37
N LEU A 90 -4.05 -9.70 -5.21
CA LEU A 90 -4.73 -9.99 -3.96
C LEU A 90 -6.23 -9.68 -3.97
N ASN A 91 -6.69 -8.84 -4.90
CA ASN A 91 -8.14 -8.58 -5.06
C ASN A 91 -8.90 -9.66 -5.83
N TRP A 92 -8.21 -10.65 -6.41
CA TRP A 92 -8.84 -11.66 -7.26
C TRP A 92 -9.42 -12.84 -6.49
N ARG A 93 -9.19 -12.94 -5.20
CA ARG A 93 -9.69 -14.01 -4.34
C ARG A 93 -10.33 -13.43 -3.08
N SER A 94 -11.40 -14.08 -2.66
CA SER A 94 -12.14 -13.73 -1.45
C SER A 94 -12.26 -14.94 -0.54
N PHE A 95 -12.47 -14.69 0.74
CA PHE A 95 -12.84 -15.71 1.70
C PHE A 95 -14.28 -16.16 1.44
N LEU A 96 -14.45 -17.40 1.02
CA LEU A 96 -15.77 -17.97 0.71
C LEU A 96 -16.50 -18.44 1.96
N VAL A 97 -15.72 -18.80 2.99
CA VAL A 97 -16.19 -19.20 4.32
C VAL A 97 -15.41 -18.42 5.37
N THR A 98 -15.86 -18.46 6.61
CA THR A 98 -15.16 -17.82 7.72
C THR A 98 -13.84 -18.50 7.99
N HIS A 99 -12.75 -17.72 7.98
CA HIS A 99 -11.44 -18.17 8.38
C HIS A 99 -10.95 -17.37 9.58
N SER A 100 -10.54 -18.06 10.62
CA SER A 100 -9.98 -17.49 11.84
C SER A 100 -8.46 -17.58 11.81
N PHE A 101 -7.80 -16.49 12.18
CA PHE A 101 -6.34 -16.41 12.21
C PHE A 101 -5.87 -15.95 13.58
N ARG A 102 -4.78 -16.57 14.06
CA ARG A 102 -4.06 -16.19 15.27
C ARG A 102 -2.56 -16.22 15.00
N GLY A 103 -1.84 -15.24 15.47
CA GLY A 103 -0.39 -15.12 15.30
C GLY A 103 0.05 -13.70 15.05
N SER A 104 1.30 -13.51 14.64
CA SER A 104 1.79 -12.20 14.27
C SER A 104 1.08 -11.69 13.01
N VAL A 105 0.91 -10.37 12.88
CA VAL A 105 0.27 -9.76 11.70
C VAL A 105 0.96 -10.20 10.42
N THR A 106 2.30 -10.21 10.41
CA THR A 106 3.08 -10.66 9.25
C THR A 106 2.81 -12.14 8.91
N ASP A 107 2.76 -13.04 9.90
CA ASP A 107 2.42 -14.44 9.67
C ASP A 107 1.01 -14.60 9.12
N ILE A 108 0.05 -13.86 9.69
CA ILE A 108 -1.35 -13.92 9.26
C ILE A 108 -1.47 -13.51 7.80
N THR A 109 -0.86 -12.38 7.38
CA THR A 109 -0.94 -11.92 5.98
C THR A 109 -0.31 -12.93 5.02
N ARG A 110 0.81 -13.55 5.38
CA ARG A 110 1.46 -14.61 4.60
C ARG A 110 0.57 -15.84 4.48
N ARG A 111 -0.05 -16.27 5.58
CA ARG A 111 -1.02 -17.39 5.58
C ARG A 111 -2.26 -17.09 4.73
N ILE A 112 -2.72 -15.84 4.70
CA ILE A 112 -3.83 -15.42 3.81
C ILE A 112 -3.43 -15.61 2.34
N VAL A 113 -2.23 -15.18 1.96
CA VAL A 113 -1.73 -15.34 0.59
C VAL A 113 -1.52 -16.81 0.25
N ASP A 114 -0.92 -17.59 1.14
CA ASP A 114 -0.75 -19.03 0.95
C ASP A 114 -2.10 -19.74 0.75
N LEU A 115 -3.03 -19.54 1.67
CA LEU A 115 -4.35 -20.17 1.67
C LEU A 115 -5.18 -19.87 0.41
N LEU A 116 -5.12 -18.63 -0.09
CA LEU A 116 -6.02 -18.18 -1.15
C LEU A 116 -5.40 -18.24 -2.55
N PHE A 117 -4.06 -18.28 -2.67
CA PHE A 117 -3.38 -18.15 -3.96
C PHE A 117 -2.31 -19.21 -4.24
N ILE A 118 -1.75 -19.86 -3.21
CA ILE A 118 -0.61 -20.79 -3.40
C ILE A 118 -1.03 -22.23 -3.09
N SER A 119 -1.57 -22.47 -1.90
CA SER A 119 -1.93 -23.79 -1.37
C SER A 119 -3.44 -23.94 -1.15
N SER A 120 -4.27 -23.32 -2.01
CA SER A 120 -5.72 -23.43 -1.86
C SER A 120 -6.19 -24.86 -2.10
N SER A 121 -7.16 -25.32 -1.31
CA SER A 121 -7.81 -26.63 -1.50
C SER A 121 -8.51 -26.79 -2.87
N ASP A 122 -8.94 -25.67 -3.47
CA ASP A 122 -9.35 -25.62 -4.87
C ASP A 122 -8.15 -25.18 -5.72
N SER A 123 -7.51 -26.14 -6.39
CA SER A 123 -6.32 -25.89 -7.22
C SER A 123 -6.52 -24.85 -8.33
N ARG A 124 -7.77 -24.61 -8.77
CA ARG A 124 -8.08 -23.57 -9.77
C ARG A 124 -7.83 -22.15 -9.24
N ARG A 125 -7.68 -21.98 -7.93
CA ARG A 125 -7.37 -20.71 -7.28
C ARG A 125 -5.87 -20.46 -7.19
N ASN A 126 -5.05 -21.49 -7.34
CA ASN A 126 -3.60 -21.38 -7.19
C ASN A 126 -2.97 -20.62 -8.36
N ILE A 127 -1.93 -19.87 -8.07
CA ILE A 127 -1.07 -19.17 -9.03
C ILE A 127 0.32 -19.78 -8.85
N GLU A 128 0.68 -20.71 -9.73
CA GLU A 128 1.92 -21.50 -9.64
C GLU A 128 3.19 -20.64 -9.59
N SER A 129 3.14 -19.46 -10.18
CA SER A 129 4.26 -18.53 -10.21
C SER A 129 4.30 -17.55 -9.04
N LEU A 130 3.38 -17.64 -8.08
CA LEU A 130 3.38 -16.78 -6.88
C LEU A 130 3.91 -17.56 -5.68
N GLU A 131 4.91 -17.01 -5.02
CA GLU A 131 5.53 -17.57 -3.83
C GLU A 131 5.58 -16.56 -2.68
N LEU A 132 5.74 -17.05 -1.46
CA LEU A 132 6.07 -16.22 -0.30
C LEU A 132 7.58 -16.03 -0.26
N SER A 133 8.06 -14.79 -0.08
CA SER A 133 9.50 -14.58 0.11
C SER A 133 10.03 -15.38 1.31
N THR A 134 11.21 -15.96 1.15
CA THR A 134 11.94 -16.67 2.22
C THR A 134 12.99 -15.80 2.90
N ASP A 135 13.23 -14.60 2.37
CA ASP A 135 14.18 -13.66 2.94
C ASP A 135 13.60 -13.05 4.23
N THR A 136 14.39 -13.12 5.30
CA THR A 136 14.01 -12.64 6.63
C THR A 136 13.77 -11.12 6.69
N GLU A 137 14.34 -10.35 5.77
CA GLU A 137 14.08 -8.93 5.62
C GLU A 137 12.60 -8.68 5.33
N TYR A 138 11.96 -9.55 4.53
CA TYR A 138 10.55 -9.45 4.14
C TYR A 138 9.63 -10.24 5.08
N PHE A 139 10.11 -10.53 6.27
CA PHE A 139 9.39 -11.19 7.34
C PHE A 139 9.57 -10.45 8.68
N PRO A 140 9.24 -9.14 8.73
CA PRO A 140 9.49 -8.34 9.93
C PRO A 140 8.64 -8.79 11.11
N LYS A 141 9.19 -8.65 12.33
CA LYS A 141 8.45 -8.88 13.57
C LYS A 141 7.28 -7.91 13.67
N SER A 142 6.12 -8.41 14.06
CA SER A 142 4.90 -7.63 14.23
C SER A 142 4.10 -8.10 15.44
N PRO A 143 3.14 -7.31 15.95
CA PRO A 143 2.27 -7.71 17.04
C PRO A 143 1.48 -8.98 16.72
N SER A 144 1.14 -9.76 17.76
CA SER A 144 0.26 -10.92 17.63
C SER A 144 -1.18 -10.51 17.88
N ILE A 145 -2.07 -10.99 17.02
CA ILE A 145 -3.50 -10.71 17.07
C ILE A 145 -4.33 -11.97 16.80
N SER A 146 -5.61 -11.91 17.12
CA SER A 146 -6.64 -12.84 16.64
C SER A 146 -7.62 -12.07 15.75
N THR A 147 -8.00 -12.64 14.60
CA THR A 147 -8.92 -11.99 13.66
C THR A 147 -9.67 -13.02 12.81
N GLN A 148 -10.77 -12.60 12.20
CA GLN A 148 -11.56 -13.42 11.26
C GLN A 148 -11.89 -12.63 9.99
N PHE A 149 -11.99 -13.36 8.88
CA PHE A 149 -12.45 -12.79 7.61
C PHE A 149 -13.48 -13.71 6.96
N THR A 150 -14.59 -13.08 6.49
CA THR A 150 -15.66 -13.72 5.74
C THR A 150 -16.11 -12.78 4.62
N GLY A 151 -16.25 -13.27 3.40
CA GLY A 151 -16.75 -12.48 2.26
C GLY A 151 -15.85 -11.31 1.82
N LYS A 152 -14.72 -11.09 2.47
CA LYS A 152 -13.75 -10.05 2.12
C LYS A 152 -12.72 -10.56 1.12
N THR A 153 -12.15 -9.67 0.30
CA THR A 153 -11.01 -10.02 -0.55
C THR A 153 -9.73 -10.19 0.27
N ALA A 154 -8.76 -10.94 -0.26
CA ALA A 154 -7.45 -11.01 0.37
C ALA A 154 -6.77 -9.64 0.44
N GLN A 155 -6.94 -8.80 -0.58
CA GLN A 155 -6.43 -7.43 -0.58
C GLN A 155 -6.94 -6.65 0.64
N TYR A 156 -8.26 -6.61 0.85
CA TYR A 156 -8.85 -5.95 2.03
C TYR A 156 -8.27 -6.49 3.35
N ALA A 157 -8.18 -7.81 3.47
CA ALA A 157 -7.67 -8.42 4.70
C ALA A 157 -6.20 -8.08 4.97
N VAL A 158 -5.35 -8.16 3.94
CA VAL A 158 -3.93 -7.82 4.06
C VAL A 158 -3.73 -6.34 4.36
N GLU A 159 -4.39 -5.46 3.59
CA GLU A 159 -4.27 -4.01 3.77
C GLU A 159 -4.77 -3.56 5.14
N SER A 160 -5.92 -4.04 5.60
CA SER A 160 -6.46 -3.69 6.93
C SER A 160 -5.55 -4.12 8.08
N LEU A 161 -4.86 -5.25 7.93
CA LEU A 161 -3.95 -5.73 8.97
C LEU A 161 -2.62 -4.97 8.98
N LEU A 162 -2.05 -4.71 7.81
CA LEU A 162 -0.74 -4.07 7.70
C LEU A 162 -0.81 -2.56 7.96
N SER A 163 -1.85 -1.87 7.46
CA SER A 163 -2.04 -0.44 7.68
C SER A 163 -2.20 -0.11 9.17
N ASN A 164 -2.89 -0.96 9.95
CA ASN A 164 -3.06 -0.79 11.39
C ASN A 164 -1.73 -0.75 12.17
N ILE A 165 -0.68 -1.35 11.64
CA ILE A 165 0.65 -1.36 12.25
C ILE A 165 1.67 -0.51 11.47
N GLY A 166 1.21 0.23 10.45
CA GLY A 166 2.05 1.08 9.60
C GLY A 166 3.00 0.30 8.69
N TYR A 167 2.70 -0.98 8.38
CA TYR A 167 3.49 -1.80 7.46
C TYR A 167 2.90 -1.79 6.06
N GLY A 168 3.71 -2.22 5.09
CA GLY A 168 3.29 -2.35 3.70
C GLY A 168 3.57 -3.74 3.13
N TYR A 169 3.18 -3.93 1.88
CA TYR A 169 3.45 -5.15 1.14
C TYR A 169 3.73 -4.88 -0.33
N SER A 170 4.39 -5.83 -0.97
CA SER A 170 4.54 -5.83 -2.42
C SER A 170 4.48 -7.25 -2.98
N ILE A 171 4.06 -7.35 -4.24
CA ILE A 171 4.29 -8.51 -5.09
C ILE A 171 5.25 -8.05 -6.18
N VAL A 172 6.43 -8.67 -6.22
CA VAL A 172 7.50 -8.27 -7.13
C VAL A 172 7.91 -9.41 -8.05
N PRO A 173 8.32 -9.12 -9.30
CA PRO A 173 8.90 -10.13 -10.19
C PRO A 173 10.30 -10.51 -9.70
N ILE A 174 10.64 -11.79 -9.78
CA ILE A 174 12.00 -12.29 -9.54
C ILE A 174 12.62 -12.65 -10.88
N ILE A 175 13.68 -11.92 -11.19
CA ILE A 175 14.41 -12.06 -12.44
C ILE A 175 15.14 -13.41 -12.45
N LYS A 176 15.02 -14.14 -13.53
CA LYS A 176 15.71 -15.40 -13.74
C LYS A 176 16.97 -15.24 -14.59
N ASP A 177 16.79 -14.59 -15.72
CA ASP A 177 17.86 -14.42 -16.68
C ASP A 177 17.98 -12.95 -17.06
N TYR A 178 19.20 -12.43 -17.03
CA TYR A 178 19.55 -11.08 -17.43
C TYR A 178 20.62 -11.17 -18.53
N ASP A 179 20.35 -10.56 -19.68
CA ASP A 179 21.32 -10.45 -20.76
C ASP A 179 22.16 -9.18 -20.57
N GLU A 180 23.38 -9.35 -20.09
CA GLU A 180 24.32 -8.25 -19.85
C GLU A 180 24.68 -7.49 -21.14
N SER A 181 24.72 -8.18 -22.28
CA SER A 181 25.10 -7.58 -23.57
C SER A 181 24.02 -6.63 -24.10
N LEU A 182 22.76 -6.95 -23.82
CA LEU A 182 21.60 -6.16 -24.21
C LEU A 182 21.08 -5.27 -23.07
N GLN A 183 21.60 -5.43 -21.85
CA GLN A 183 21.10 -4.80 -20.62
C GLN A 183 19.59 -5.02 -20.44
N GLN A 184 19.11 -6.25 -20.67
CA GLN A 184 17.69 -6.58 -20.70
C GLN A 184 17.40 -7.85 -19.94
N LEU A 185 16.21 -7.86 -19.30
CA LEU A 185 15.64 -9.05 -18.70
C LEU A 185 15.11 -9.98 -19.82
N THR A 186 15.42 -11.25 -19.71
CA THR A 186 14.89 -12.23 -20.65
C THR A 186 13.69 -12.97 -20.09
N ASN A 187 13.72 -13.34 -18.80
CA ASN A 187 12.64 -14.09 -18.17
C ASN A 187 12.50 -13.74 -16.69
N ILE A 188 11.27 -13.92 -16.19
CA ILE A 188 10.92 -13.86 -14.77
C ILE A 188 10.68 -15.29 -14.31
N SER A 189 11.29 -15.70 -13.19
CA SER A 189 11.12 -17.04 -12.65
C SER A 189 9.81 -17.20 -11.90
N ARG A 190 9.46 -16.20 -11.10
CA ARG A 190 8.30 -16.20 -10.23
C ARG A 190 7.97 -14.76 -9.78
N MET A 191 6.87 -14.64 -9.07
CA MET A 191 6.49 -13.43 -8.32
C MET A 191 6.59 -13.75 -6.83
N GLU A 192 7.08 -12.80 -6.03
CA GLU A 192 7.18 -12.96 -4.58
C GLU A 192 6.31 -11.97 -3.83
N TYR A 193 5.53 -12.48 -2.88
CA TYR A 193 4.86 -11.67 -1.87
C TYR A 193 5.84 -11.32 -0.74
N ARG A 194 5.96 -10.04 -0.43
CA ARG A 194 6.86 -9.46 0.56
C ARG A 194 6.11 -8.55 1.50
N VAL A 195 6.45 -8.58 2.79
CA VAL A 195 5.96 -7.62 3.79
C VAL A 195 7.09 -6.67 4.14
N HIS A 196 6.78 -5.37 4.24
CA HIS A 196 7.76 -4.33 4.48
C HIS A 196 7.47 -3.61 5.80
N LYS A 197 8.50 -3.47 6.61
CA LYS A 197 8.50 -2.56 7.75
C LYS A 197 9.06 -1.21 7.30
N PRO A 198 8.42 -0.08 7.66
CA PRO A 198 8.95 1.24 7.34
C PRO A 198 10.29 1.52 8.03
N THR A 199 11.14 2.30 7.40
CA THR A 199 12.36 2.84 8.01
C THR A 199 12.07 4.23 8.57
N ASP A 200 12.44 4.47 9.81
CA ASP A 200 12.32 5.79 10.43
C ASP A 200 13.52 6.67 10.04
N ARG A 201 13.27 7.66 9.18
CA ARG A 201 14.23 8.69 8.75
C ARG A 201 13.81 10.09 9.20
N THR A 202 13.07 10.17 10.29
CA THR A 202 12.65 11.45 10.85
C THR A 202 13.81 12.14 11.57
N ILE A 203 13.71 13.46 11.78
CA ILE A 203 14.65 14.20 12.62
C ILE A 203 14.57 13.65 14.05
N GLY A 204 15.71 13.22 14.58
CA GLY A 204 15.80 12.67 15.93
C GLY A 204 15.31 11.23 16.06
N ASN A 205 15.28 10.46 14.96
CA ASN A 205 15.04 9.02 15.03
C ASN A 205 16.07 8.33 15.95
N SER A 206 15.61 7.33 16.70
CA SER A 206 16.46 6.61 17.67
C SER A 206 17.33 5.52 17.05
N TYR A 207 17.19 5.26 15.75
CA TYR A 207 17.86 4.16 15.06
C TYR A 207 19.17 4.55 14.40
N GLY A 208 19.52 5.85 14.39
CA GLY A 208 20.74 6.36 13.75
C GLY A 208 20.65 6.42 12.21
N ASN A 209 19.46 6.29 11.65
CA ASN A 209 19.26 6.46 10.22
C ASN A 209 19.47 7.93 9.81
N THR A 210 20.01 8.13 8.61
CA THR A 210 20.15 9.49 8.05
C THR A 210 18.78 10.13 7.90
N PRO A 211 18.51 11.29 8.53
CA PRO A 211 17.26 11.98 8.41
C PRO A 211 17.00 12.46 6.98
N VAL A 212 15.74 12.35 6.56
CA VAL A 212 15.25 12.93 5.30
C VAL A 212 14.20 13.99 5.65
N VAL A 213 14.47 15.21 5.17
CA VAL A 213 13.67 16.40 5.50
C VAL A 213 13.20 17.07 4.22
N PHE A 214 11.90 17.23 4.08
CA PHE A 214 11.31 17.98 2.99
C PHE A 214 10.81 19.34 3.50
N SER A 215 11.19 20.41 2.78
CA SER A 215 10.80 21.78 3.11
C SER A 215 10.86 22.65 1.85
N SER A 216 9.95 23.61 1.74
CA SER A 216 10.00 24.65 0.70
C SER A 216 11.25 25.52 0.83
N GLU A 217 11.74 25.77 2.03
CA GLU A 217 12.96 26.56 2.26
C GLU A 217 14.23 25.84 1.82
N MET A 218 14.26 24.51 1.90
CA MET A 218 15.37 23.70 1.38
C MET A 218 15.33 23.54 -0.15
N ASN A 219 14.35 24.13 -0.82
CA ASN A 219 14.12 24.01 -2.26
C ASN A 219 14.06 22.55 -2.75
N ASN A 220 13.67 21.61 -1.88
CA ASN A 220 13.47 20.21 -2.25
C ASN A 220 11.99 19.83 -2.36
N LEU A 221 11.10 20.78 -2.14
CA LEU A 221 9.66 20.68 -2.30
C LEU A 221 9.18 21.86 -3.16
N SER A 222 8.73 21.61 -4.41
CA SER A 222 8.35 22.67 -5.35
C SER A 222 6.92 23.18 -5.15
N SER A 223 6.08 22.34 -4.60
CA SER A 223 4.73 22.68 -4.17
C SER A 223 4.36 21.78 -3.01
N SER A 224 3.69 22.32 -2.03
CA SER A 224 3.09 21.55 -0.96
C SER A 224 1.62 21.93 -0.85
N THR A 225 0.78 20.91 -0.71
CA THR A 225 -0.61 21.07 -0.29
C THR A 225 -0.74 20.44 1.06
N TYR A 226 -1.06 21.24 2.05
CA TYR A 226 -1.32 20.78 3.41
C TYR A 226 -2.84 20.68 3.61
N ILE A 227 -3.31 19.52 4.01
CA ILE A 227 -4.72 19.28 4.32
C ILE A 227 -4.79 18.71 5.73
N GLU A 228 -5.49 19.41 6.60
CA GLU A 228 -5.91 18.90 7.90
C GLU A 228 -7.44 18.77 7.84
N ASP A 229 -7.93 17.55 7.98
CA ASP A 229 -9.35 17.23 7.87
C ASP A 229 -9.76 16.29 9.00
N ASP A 230 -10.66 16.75 9.84
CA ASP A 230 -11.24 16.01 10.95
C ASP A 230 -12.77 15.79 10.80
N THR A 231 -13.32 16.08 9.61
CA THR A 231 -14.77 15.98 9.36
C THR A 231 -15.34 14.58 9.60
N GLU A 232 -14.52 13.56 9.39
CA GLU A 232 -14.89 12.15 9.61
C GLU A 232 -14.28 11.58 10.89
N PHE A 233 -13.62 12.42 11.71
CA PHE A 233 -12.92 11.96 12.90
C PHE A 233 -13.88 11.34 13.92
N CYS A 234 -13.47 10.20 14.48
CA CYS A 234 -14.09 9.57 15.63
C CYS A 234 -13.03 9.26 16.69
N SER A 235 -13.30 9.58 17.95
CA SER A 235 -12.36 9.33 19.05
C SER A 235 -12.51 7.92 19.63
N VAL A 236 -13.71 7.34 19.55
CA VAL A 236 -14.06 6.05 20.15
C VAL A 236 -14.88 5.22 19.17
N ALA A 237 -14.56 3.93 19.02
CA ALA A 237 -15.44 2.99 18.35
C ALA A 237 -16.13 2.08 19.38
N ILE A 238 -17.43 1.94 19.26
CA ILE A 238 -18.26 0.99 19.99
C ILE A 238 -18.50 -0.20 19.07
N VAL A 239 -17.78 -1.29 19.31
CA VAL A 239 -17.83 -2.50 18.49
C VAL A 239 -18.86 -3.45 19.08
N ALA A 240 -19.90 -3.76 18.33
CA ALA A 240 -21.01 -4.61 18.75
C ALA A 240 -20.92 -5.97 18.04
N GLY A 241 -20.55 -7.01 18.80
CA GLY A 241 -20.41 -8.40 18.36
C GLY A 241 -21.70 -9.20 18.46
N GLU A 242 -21.57 -10.47 18.84
CA GLU A 242 -22.67 -11.42 19.02
C GLU A 242 -23.65 -11.01 20.14
N GLY A 243 -24.86 -11.57 20.09
CA GLY A 243 -25.92 -11.34 21.04
C GLY A 243 -26.92 -10.29 20.57
N GLU A 244 -27.99 -10.13 21.34
CA GLU A 244 -29.06 -9.17 21.08
C GLU A 244 -29.35 -8.33 22.32
N GLY A 245 -29.76 -7.08 22.12
CA GLY A 245 -30.13 -6.18 23.20
C GLY A 245 -29.02 -6.01 24.24
N THR A 246 -29.35 -6.24 25.52
CA THR A 246 -28.42 -6.10 26.65
C THR A 246 -27.43 -7.24 26.81
N GLU A 247 -27.64 -8.36 26.11
CA GLU A 247 -26.71 -9.50 26.13
C GLU A 247 -25.67 -9.42 25.00
N ARG A 248 -25.74 -8.36 24.19
CA ARG A 248 -24.77 -8.16 23.12
C ARG A 248 -23.38 -7.85 23.69
N VAL A 249 -22.39 -8.61 23.25
CA VAL A 249 -20.98 -8.33 23.59
C VAL A 249 -20.55 -7.04 22.90
N THR A 250 -20.16 -6.03 23.67
CA THR A 250 -19.67 -4.75 23.15
C THR A 250 -18.30 -4.43 23.71
N VAL A 251 -17.44 -3.84 22.88
CA VAL A 251 -16.10 -3.39 23.25
C VAL A 251 -15.93 -1.94 22.82
N GLU A 252 -15.43 -1.10 23.69
CA GLU A 252 -14.98 0.25 23.35
C GLU A 252 -13.49 0.27 23.05
N VAL A 253 -13.08 0.91 21.96
CA VAL A 253 -11.69 1.06 21.55
C VAL A 253 -11.39 2.50 21.12
N GLY A 254 -10.13 2.90 21.17
CA GLY A 254 -9.70 4.28 20.92
C GLY A 254 -9.46 5.06 22.19
N ASP A 255 -9.79 6.36 22.21
CA ASP A 255 -9.71 7.17 23.43
C ASP A 255 -10.96 6.97 24.29
N THR A 256 -10.98 5.89 25.05
CA THR A 256 -12.10 5.57 25.94
C THR A 256 -12.24 6.54 27.11
N SER A 257 -11.25 7.43 27.34
CA SER A 257 -11.30 8.50 28.34
C SER A 257 -11.94 9.78 27.83
N ALA A 258 -12.12 9.91 26.51
CA ALA A 258 -12.74 11.07 25.90
C ALA A 258 -14.17 11.31 26.43
N SER A 259 -14.52 12.57 26.67
CA SER A 259 -15.81 12.97 27.21
C SER A 259 -16.29 14.30 26.64
N GLY A 260 -17.59 14.57 26.72
CA GLY A 260 -18.19 15.80 26.23
C GLY A 260 -17.96 15.99 24.74
N PHE A 261 -17.44 17.14 24.33
CA PHE A 261 -17.19 17.45 22.92
C PHE A 261 -16.02 16.66 22.30
N ASP A 262 -15.13 16.09 23.13
CA ASP A 262 -14.00 15.29 22.64
C ASP A 262 -14.39 13.83 22.37
N ARG A 263 -15.59 13.41 22.82
CA ARG A 263 -16.10 12.06 22.59
C ARG A 263 -17.00 12.03 21.36
N ILE A 264 -16.43 11.55 20.25
CA ILE A 264 -17.11 11.34 18.98
C ILE A 264 -17.13 9.84 18.72
N GLU A 265 -18.32 9.24 18.70
CA GLU A 265 -18.50 7.80 18.69
C GLU A 265 -18.75 7.25 17.30
N LEU A 266 -18.06 6.16 16.97
CA LEU A 266 -18.30 5.32 15.81
C LEU A 266 -18.95 3.99 16.25
N TYR A 267 -20.15 3.70 15.77
CA TYR A 267 -20.75 2.40 15.98
C TYR A 267 -20.29 1.42 14.89
N VAL A 268 -19.72 0.28 15.31
CA VAL A 268 -19.24 -0.77 14.42
C VAL A 268 -20.06 -2.05 14.64
N ASP A 269 -20.86 -2.44 13.64
CA ASP A 269 -21.55 -3.73 13.65
C ASP A 269 -20.57 -4.85 13.29
N ALA A 270 -20.30 -5.72 14.24
CA ALA A 270 -19.37 -6.85 14.13
C ALA A 270 -20.06 -8.21 14.38
N ARG A 271 -21.37 -8.34 14.09
CA ARG A 271 -22.12 -9.60 14.23
C ARG A 271 -21.60 -10.74 13.34
N ASP A 272 -20.83 -10.40 12.30
CA ASP A 272 -20.13 -11.36 11.46
C ASP A 272 -18.93 -12.03 12.14
N LEU A 273 -18.42 -11.46 13.24
CA LEU A 273 -17.45 -12.10 14.11
C LEU A 273 -18.17 -13.03 15.07
N GLN A 274 -17.84 -14.31 14.99
CA GLN A 274 -18.45 -15.36 15.82
C GLN A 274 -17.42 -15.93 16.78
N SER A 275 -17.81 -16.09 18.05
CA SER A 275 -16.96 -16.73 19.08
C SER A 275 -16.73 -18.22 18.78
N THR A 276 -17.69 -18.85 18.09
CA THR A 276 -17.63 -20.26 17.68
C THR A 276 -17.90 -20.39 16.18
N SER A 277 -17.00 -21.01 15.45
CA SER A 277 -17.14 -21.36 14.03
C SER A 277 -16.86 -22.85 13.82
N GLU A 278 -17.12 -23.38 12.62
CA GLU A 278 -16.85 -24.80 12.30
C GLU A 278 -15.37 -25.19 12.47
N GLU A 279 -14.46 -24.23 12.34
CA GLU A 279 -13.01 -24.48 12.38
C GLU A 279 -12.36 -24.14 13.72
N VAL A 280 -12.89 -23.17 14.46
CA VAL A 280 -12.26 -22.65 15.69
C VAL A 280 -13.30 -22.18 16.69
N THR A 281 -13.12 -22.56 17.95
CA THR A 281 -13.81 -21.95 19.11
C THR A 281 -12.83 -20.99 19.78
N MET A 282 -13.18 -19.72 19.86
CA MET A 282 -12.41 -18.69 20.55
C MET A 282 -12.74 -18.70 22.03
N THR A 283 -11.74 -18.43 22.87
CA THR A 283 -12.01 -18.05 24.26
C THR A 283 -12.65 -16.65 24.30
N GLU A 284 -13.26 -16.30 25.40
CA GLU A 284 -13.83 -14.96 25.60
C GLU A 284 -12.79 -13.86 25.37
N GLU A 285 -11.57 -14.04 25.87
CA GLU A 285 -10.46 -13.10 25.70
C GLU A 285 -10.06 -12.95 24.20
N GLU A 286 -10.00 -14.05 23.47
CA GLU A 286 -9.70 -14.04 22.03
C GLU A 286 -10.80 -13.35 21.22
N TYR A 287 -12.07 -13.55 21.61
CA TYR A 287 -13.19 -12.89 20.97
C TYR A 287 -13.18 -11.38 21.21
N ILE A 288 -12.95 -10.94 22.46
CA ILE A 288 -12.77 -9.53 22.80
C ILE A 288 -11.61 -8.90 22.01
N GLN A 289 -10.49 -9.63 21.86
CA GLN A 289 -9.35 -9.17 21.07
C GLN A 289 -9.70 -9.02 19.58
N ALA A 290 -10.50 -9.93 19.01
CA ALA A 290 -10.96 -9.84 17.62
C ALA A 290 -11.89 -8.62 17.41
N LEU A 291 -12.82 -8.38 18.34
CA LEU A 291 -13.67 -7.16 18.33
C LEU A 291 -12.82 -5.90 18.45
N THR A 292 -11.84 -5.89 19.36
CA THR A 292 -10.91 -4.78 19.56
C THR A 292 -10.13 -4.47 18.27
N SER A 293 -9.59 -5.49 17.61
CA SER A 293 -8.88 -5.33 16.33
C SER A 293 -9.78 -4.77 15.23
N ARG A 294 -11.04 -5.22 15.17
CA ARG A 294 -12.03 -4.69 14.24
C ARG A 294 -12.30 -3.21 14.50
N GLY A 295 -12.44 -2.81 15.75
CA GLY A 295 -12.67 -1.42 16.15
C GLY A 295 -11.52 -0.51 15.73
N TYR A 296 -10.27 -0.91 15.97
CA TYR A 296 -9.12 -0.13 15.51
C TYR A 296 -9.06 0.01 14.00
N THR A 297 -9.38 -1.03 13.23
CA THR A 297 -9.44 -0.95 11.77
C THR A 297 -10.42 0.13 11.29
N TYR A 298 -11.59 0.21 11.90
CA TYR A 298 -12.59 1.22 11.54
C TYR A 298 -12.23 2.63 12.03
N LEU A 299 -11.60 2.74 13.21
CA LEU A 299 -11.13 4.03 13.72
C LEU A 299 -9.98 4.60 12.88
N GLU A 300 -9.15 3.76 12.30
CA GLU A 300 -8.07 4.20 11.42
C GLU A 300 -8.62 4.92 10.19
N ASP A 301 -9.71 4.41 9.62
CA ASP A 301 -10.41 5.05 8.49
C ASP A 301 -11.07 6.37 8.90
N LYS A 302 -11.32 6.58 10.20
CA LYS A 302 -11.98 7.74 10.80
C LYS A 302 -11.03 8.60 11.64
N GLY A 303 -9.74 8.46 11.45
CA GLY A 303 -8.73 9.27 12.15
C GLY A 303 -8.65 10.69 11.60
N ASN A 304 -8.00 11.59 12.37
CA ASN A 304 -7.60 12.90 11.85
C ASN A 304 -6.72 12.70 10.64
N PHE A 305 -7.13 13.29 9.53
CA PHE A 305 -6.43 13.21 8.29
C PHE A 305 -5.47 14.39 8.16
N LEU A 306 -4.19 14.11 8.22
CA LEU A 306 -3.15 15.03 7.80
C LEU A 306 -2.53 14.47 6.53
N SER A 307 -2.73 15.15 5.43
CA SER A 307 -2.04 14.86 4.18
C SER A 307 -1.17 16.03 3.80
N VAL A 308 0.04 15.73 3.41
CA VAL A 308 0.91 16.68 2.75
C VAL A 308 1.27 16.07 1.40
N ASP A 309 0.78 16.66 0.34
CA ASP A 309 1.19 16.31 -1.01
C ASP A 309 2.26 17.28 -1.47
N GLY A 310 3.33 16.75 -2.03
CA GLY A 310 4.43 17.58 -2.47
C GLY A 310 5.12 17.06 -3.71
N ASN A 311 5.48 17.97 -4.59
CA ASN A 311 6.34 17.67 -5.72
C ASN A 311 7.79 17.83 -5.29
N VAL A 312 8.52 16.72 -5.25
CA VAL A 312 9.96 16.75 -5.00
C VAL A 312 10.67 17.22 -6.25
N ILE A 313 11.57 18.20 -6.10
CA ILE A 313 12.40 18.69 -7.21
C ILE A 313 13.52 17.68 -7.40
N ASP A 314 13.43 16.86 -8.45
CA ASP A 314 14.50 15.92 -8.79
C ASP A 314 15.75 16.69 -9.24
N GLY A 315 16.90 16.26 -8.73
CA GLY A 315 18.23 16.87 -9.03
C GLY A 315 18.55 18.17 -8.29
N ALA A 316 17.59 18.86 -7.67
CA ALA A 316 17.83 20.00 -6.78
C ALA A 316 17.80 19.60 -5.30
N SER A 317 17.21 18.45 -4.97
CA SER A 317 17.14 17.95 -3.61
C SER A 317 18.43 17.23 -3.22
N SER A 318 18.78 17.34 -1.95
CA SER A 318 19.88 16.59 -1.36
C SER A 318 19.61 15.08 -1.27
N TYR A 319 18.40 14.63 -1.65
CA TYR A 319 17.95 13.25 -1.50
C TYR A 319 17.47 12.65 -2.83
N VAL A 320 17.82 11.38 -3.05
CA VAL A 320 17.47 10.61 -4.25
C VAL A 320 16.53 9.47 -3.88
N TYR A 321 15.35 9.40 -4.52
CA TYR A 321 14.43 8.28 -4.36
C TYR A 321 15.08 6.96 -4.81
N GLY A 322 14.85 5.90 -4.05
CA GLY A 322 15.46 4.60 -4.32
C GLY A 322 16.89 4.44 -3.78
N LYS A 323 17.45 5.51 -3.17
CA LYS A 323 18.76 5.51 -2.52
C LYS A 323 18.69 6.04 -1.09
N ASP A 324 18.23 7.27 -0.93
CA ASP A 324 18.20 7.94 0.36
C ASP A 324 16.88 7.75 1.09
N PHE A 325 15.79 7.54 0.35
CA PHE A 325 14.46 7.23 0.89
C PHE A 325 13.66 6.35 -0.06
N PHE A 326 12.63 5.67 0.49
CA PHE A 326 11.78 4.73 -0.21
C PHE A 326 10.30 4.96 0.14
N VAL A 327 9.38 4.43 -0.69
CA VAL A 327 7.97 4.37 -0.32
C VAL A 327 7.82 3.57 0.99
N GLY A 328 7.06 4.14 1.92
CA GLY A 328 6.87 3.57 3.25
C GLY A 328 7.76 4.18 4.34
N ASP A 329 8.86 4.83 4.01
CA ASP A 329 9.73 5.46 5.01
C ASP A 329 9.01 6.59 5.75
N TYR A 330 9.30 6.75 7.04
CA TYR A 330 8.92 7.93 7.79
C TYR A 330 9.96 9.02 7.59
N VAL A 331 9.52 10.21 7.22
CA VAL A 331 10.35 11.39 6.94
C VAL A 331 9.83 12.60 7.70
N SER A 332 10.61 13.67 7.78
CA SER A 332 10.15 14.92 8.39
C SER A 332 9.76 15.93 7.31
N ILE A 333 8.63 16.59 7.51
CA ILE A 333 8.22 17.77 6.73
C ILE A 333 8.28 18.97 7.62
N ILE A 334 8.88 20.05 7.11
CA ILE A 334 8.95 21.35 7.78
C ILE A 334 8.24 22.37 6.90
N ASP A 335 7.24 23.02 7.46
CA ASP A 335 6.56 24.18 6.89
C ASP A 335 6.61 25.34 7.89
N ASP A 336 7.51 26.28 7.65
CA ASP A 336 7.72 27.41 8.55
C ASP A 336 6.57 28.41 8.49
N SER A 337 5.85 28.49 7.38
CA SER A 337 4.70 29.40 7.23
C SER A 337 3.56 29.03 8.16
N PHE A 338 3.35 27.73 8.40
CA PHE A 338 2.38 27.21 9.38
C PHE A 338 3.02 26.81 10.72
N GLY A 339 4.37 26.91 10.84
CA GLY A 339 5.09 26.48 12.03
C GLY A 339 4.98 24.98 12.31
N ILE A 340 4.89 24.19 11.27
CA ILE A 340 4.68 22.74 11.34
C ILE A 340 6.03 22.02 11.19
N VAL A 341 6.27 21.07 12.09
CA VAL A 341 7.27 20.01 11.89
C VAL A 341 6.54 18.69 12.13
N ALA A 342 6.25 17.98 11.03
CA ALA A 342 5.54 16.73 11.05
C ALA A 342 6.47 15.56 10.70
N SER A 343 6.23 14.41 11.35
CA SER A 343 6.82 13.13 10.95
C SER A 343 5.75 12.38 10.19
N VAL A 344 5.95 12.12 8.92
CA VAL A 344 4.94 11.53 8.03
C VAL A 344 5.51 10.33 7.30
N GLN A 345 4.65 9.35 7.01
CA GLN A 345 5.01 8.21 6.19
C GLN A 345 4.81 8.54 4.71
N ILE A 346 5.72 8.12 3.84
CA ILE A 346 5.55 8.18 2.41
C ILE A 346 4.56 7.08 2.01
N SER A 347 3.30 7.44 1.76
CA SER A 347 2.23 6.49 1.42
C SER A 347 2.30 6.03 -0.03
N SER A 348 2.66 6.92 -0.94
CA SER A 348 2.83 6.59 -2.34
C SER A 348 3.86 7.46 -3.05
N VAL A 349 4.38 6.93 -4.14
CA VAL A 349 5.30 7.62 -5.05
C VAL A 349 4.76 7.46 -6.47
N THR A 350 4.56 8.58 -7.15
CA THR A 350 4.16 8.64 -8.55
C THR A 350 5.38 9.03 -9.38
N LYS A 351 5.80 8.14 -10.26
CA LYS A 351 6.85 8.43 -11.24
C LYS A 351 6.23 8.62 -12.61
N SER A 352 6.51 9.75 -13.24
CA SER A 352 5.99 10.10 -14.55
C SER A 352 7.15 10.41 -15.49
N LEU A 353 7.07 9.91 -16.71
CA LEU A 353 8.02 10.21 -17.78
C LEU A 353 7.26 10.72 -18.99
N THR A 354 7.64 11.91 -19.45
CA THR A 354 7.07 12.60 -20.61
C THR A 354 8.20 13.03 -21.53
N GLU A 355 7.86 13.63 -22.66
CA GLU A 355 8.84 14.24 -23.56
C GLU A 355 9.64 15.38 -22.89
N THR A 356 9.08 16.01 -21.85
CA THR A 356 9.72 17.10 -21.11
C THR A 356 10.65 16.63 -20.01
N GLY A 357 10.66 15.33 -19.71
CA GLY A 357 11.54 14.74 -18.71
C GLY A 357 10.81 13.85 -17.70
N GLU A 358 11.55 13.45 -16.67
CA GLU A 358 11.09 12.65 -15.56
C GLU A 358 10.59 13.55 -14.41
N LYS A 359 9.50 13.15 -13.77
CA LYS A 359 8.93 13.82 -12.61
C LYS A 359 8.60 12.78 -11.54
N LEU A 360 8.93 13.12 -10.29
CA LEU A 360 8.63 12.34 -9.11
C LEU A 360 7.70 13.14 -8.20
N ASP A 361 6.49 12.64 -7.98
CA ASP A 361 5.54 13.19 -7.02
C ASP A 361 5.42 12.24 -5.83
N ILE A 362 5.45 12.77 -4.61
CA ILE A 362 5.36 12.01 -3.38
C ILE A 362 4.09 12.38 -2.66
N THR A 363 3.32 11.39 -2.25
CA THR A 363 2.19 11.56 -1.34
C THR A 363 2.62 11.07 0.04
N PHE A 364 2.49 11.95 1.01
CA PHE A 364 2.75 11.63 2.39
C PHE A 364 1.43 11.21 3.04
N GLY A 365 1.45 10.07 3.72
CA GLY A 365 0.26 9.46 4.29
C GLY A 365 -0.26 10.15 5.54
N LYS A 366 -1.38 9.64 6.01
CA LYS A 366 -2.06 10.05 7.23
C LYS A 366 -1.12 9.96 8.44
N GLU A 367 -0.75 11.07 9.06
CA GLU A 367 -0.18 11.07 10.40
C GLU A 367 -1.29 11.45 11.40
N ARG A 368 -1.42 10.67 12.47
CA ARG A 368 -2.15 11.13 13.66
C ARG A 368 -1.31 12.18 14.38
N VAL A 369 -1.48 13.43 14.01
CA VAL A 369 -0.86 14.55 14.74
C VAL A 369 -1.58 14.67 16.07
N SER A 370 -0.97 14.21 17.16
CA SER A 370 -1.49 14.53 18.47
C SER A 370 -1.27 16.03 18.73
N ILE A 371 -2.35 16.74 19.05
CA ILE A 371 -2.35 18.17 19.46
C ILE A 371 -1.26 18.45 20.52
N GLN A 372 -0.93 17.47 21.36
CA GLN A 372 0.14 17.57 22.35
C GLN A 372 1.55 17.77 21.73
N LYS A 373 1.82 17.27 20.53
CA LYS A 373 3.09 17.53 19.84
C LYS A 373 3.21 18.96 19.33
N ILE A 374 2.11 19.52 18.84
CA ILE A 374 2.04 20.91 18.33
C ILE A 374 2.22 21.91 19.49
N VAL A 375 1.54 21.70 20.61
CA VAL A 375 1.59 22.57 21.81
C VAL A 375 2.99 22.56 22.45
N ARG A 376 3.66 21.40 22.55
CA ARG A 376 5.02 21.32 23.12
C ARG A 376 6.09 22.05 22.30
N LYS A 377 5.94 22.13 20.96
CA LYS A 377 6.91 22.82 20.10
C LYS A 377 6.75 24.33 20.07
N ARG A 378 5.58 24.89 20.38
CA ARG A 378 5.34 26.33 20.45
C ARG A 378 5.74 26.98 21.77
N GLY A 379 6.28 26.22 22.73
CA GLY A 379 6.68 26.77 24.03
C GLY A 379 5.54 27.39 24.83
N ILE A 380 4.29 27.03 24.52
CA ILE A 380 3.11 27.43 25.30
C ILE A 380 2.94 26.33 26.35
N VAL A 381 3.51 26.56 27.50
CA VAL A 381 3.17 25.89 28.76
C VAL A 381 2.19 26.77 29.48
#